data_0467242e23b56a61656900024f317e64
#
_entry.id   0467242e23b56a61656900024f317e64
#
_cell.length_a   1.000
_cell.length_b   1.000
_cell.length_c   1.000
_cell.angle_alpha   90.00
_cell.angle_beta   90.00
_cell.angle_gamma   90.00
#
_symmetry.space_group_name_H-M   'P 1'
#
loop_
_entity.id
_entity.type
_entity.pdbx_description
1 polymer ?
#
loop_
_entity_poly.entity_id
_entity_poly.type
_entity_poly.pdbx_seq_one_letter_code
_entity_poly.pdbx_strand_id
1 'polypeptide(L)'
;NRRTDQEYREIKKSYLSVLLSGTPAQVKALIPSAENGLFSRQLFYYMHGIYTWADQFACGEIDLDEIFRSIGRDWQLKLDILKEHGIHTLRLTDEQKKEFNALFSDLFFRSDIANGNEMRSFIARLAVNICRIMSTIAMLRVLEIPQPYQLKSSDRYAPVPDKEIPADNVKDGIITRWDITITPEDFKAVLGLVKPLYRHATHILSFLPSSEIP
;
A
#
# COMPACT_ATOMS: atom_id res chain seq x y z
N ASN A 1 16.49 -13.97 12.08
CA ASN A 1 17.42 -15.10 12.34
C ASN A 1 16.70 -16.11 13.23
N ARG A 2 16.44 -17.29 12.74
CA ARG A 2 15.89 -18.40 13.53
C ARG A 2 16.94 -19.50 13.61
N ARG A 3 17.30 -19.87 14.82
CA ARG A 3 18.22 -20.97 15.11
C ARG A 3 17.38 -22.13 15.66
N THR A 4 17.19 -23.15 14.85
CA THR A 4 16.57 -24.41 15.25
C THR A 4 17.43 -25.53 14.71
N ASP A 5 17.84 -26.44 15.54
CA ASP A 5 18.53 -27.71 15.20
C ASP A 5 19.73 -27.56 14.25
N GLN A 6 20.64 -26.62 14.55
CA GLN A 6 21.84 -26.32 13.76
C GLN A 6 21.61 -25.77 12.34
N GLU A 7 20.36 -25.51 11.93
CA GLU A 7 20.08 -24.82 10.68
C GLU A 7 20.09 -23.29 10.87
N TYR A 8 21.03 -22.63 10.21
CA TYR A 8 21.04 -21.16 10.13
C TYR A 8 20.40 -20.73 8.82
N ARG A 9 19.27 -20.04 8.89
CA ARG A 9 18.62 -19.41 7.73
C ARG A 9 18.71 -17.90 7.87
N GLU A 10 19.43 -17.26 6.97
CA GLU A 10 19.51 -15.82 6.87
C GLU A 10 18.59 -15.33 5.77
N ILE A 11 17.64 -14.47 6.13
CA ILE A 11 16.79 -13.75 5.16
C ILE A 11 17.38 -12.35 5.00
N LYS A 12 18.13 -12.14 3.93
CA LYS A 12 18.79 -10.85 3.63
C LYS A 12 17.76 -9.75 3.29
N LYS A 13 16.68 -10.09 2.63
CA LYS A 13 15.56 -9.18 2.31
C LYS A 13 14.26 -9.92 2.56
N SER A 14 13.41 -9.37 3.44
CA SER A 14 12.08 -9.91 3.68
C SER A 14 11.03 -8.96 3.09
N TYR A 15 10.13 -9.52 2.28
CA TYR A 15 8.97 -8.83 1.75
C TYR A 15 7.74 -9.54 2.28
N LEU A 16 7.09 -8.92 3.27
CA LEU A 16 5.89 -9.47 3.87
C LEU A 16 4.79 -8.40 3.87
N SER A 17 3.67 -8.74 3.28
CA SER A 17 2.42 -8.00 3.42
C SER A 17 1.40 -8.88 4.11
N VAL A 18 0.66 -8.32 5.07
CA VAL A 18 -0.32 -9.05 5.86
C VAL A 18 -1.65 -8.30 5.79
N LEU A 19 -2.71 -9.02 5.48
CA LEU A 19 -4.09 -8.56 5.59
C LEU A 19 -4.78 -9.37 6.68
N LEU A 20 -5.31 -8.68 7.68
CA LEU A 20 -6.02 -9.29 8.80
C LEU A 20 -7.42 -8.69 8.90
N SER A 21 -8.38 -9.51 9.26
CA SER A 21 -9.73 -9.06 9.63
C SER A 21 -10.08 -9.62 11.00
N GLY A 22 -10.88 -8.89 11.76
CA GLY A 22 -11.27 -9.32 13.09
C GLY A 22 -12.10 -8.27 13.81
N THR A 23 -12.48 -8.60 15.04
CA THR A 23 -13.21 -7.69 15.93
C THR A 23 -12.25 -6.78 16.71
N PRO A 24 -12.72 -5.65 17.28
CA PRO A 24 -11.87 -4.79 18.13
C PRO A 24 -11.21 -5.52 19.30
N ALA A 25 -11.88 -6.52 19.88
CA ALA A 25 -11.30 -7.33 20.95
C ALA A 25 -10.08 -8.14 20.50
N GLN A 26 -10.11 -8.67 19.26
CA GLN A 26 -8.99 -9.40 18.67
C GLN A 26 -7.82 -8.46 18.36
N VAL A 27 -8.11 -7.22 17.93
CA VAL A 27 -7.05 -6.20 17.72
C VAL A 27 -6.34 -5.90 19.03
N LYS A 28 -7.06 -5.78 20.16
CA LYS A 28 -6.48 -5.58 21.49
C LYS A 28 -5.55 -6.72 21.91
N ALA A 29 -5.91 -7.96 21.56
CA ALA A 29 -5.07 -9.12 21.85
C ALA A 29 -3.80 -9.14 20.97
N LEU A 30 -3.91 -8.69 19.72
CA LEU A 30 -2.79 -8.62 18.78
C LEU A 30 -1.82 -7.47 19.09
N ILE A 31 -2.35 -6.33 19.53
CA ILE A 31 -1.60 -5.11 19.82
C ILE A 31 -1.80 -4.76 21.30
N PRO A 32 -1.04 -5.37 22.20
CA PRO A 32 -1.21 -5.18 23.64
C PRO A 32 -0.83 -3.77 24.13
N SER A 33 0.01 -3.06 23.36
CA SER A 33 0.39 -1.68 23.63
C SER A 33 0.66 -0.93 22.33
N ALA A 34 0.28 0.33 22.26
CA ALA A 34 0.59 1.20 21.13
C ALA A 34 2.10 1.49 20.98
N GLU A 35 2.85 1.40 22.08
CA GLU A 35 4.29 1.68 22.12
C GLU A 35 5.16 0.60 21.47
N ASN A 36 4.67 -0.63 21.30
CA ASN A 36 5.47 -1.73 20.72
C ASN A 36 5.77 -1.55 19.22
N GLY A 37 5.31 -0.46 18.62
CA GLY A 37 5.52 -0.11 17.24
C GLY A 37 4.71 -0.94 16.22
N LEU A 38 3.95 -1.95 16.66
CA LEU A 38 3.08 -2.72 15.78
C LEU A 38 1.89 -1.88 15.34
N PHE A 39 1.31 -1.09 16.24
CA PHE A 39 0.24 -0.14 15.94
C PHE A 39 0.61 0.79 14.78
N SER A 40 1.76 1.44 14.87
CA SER A 40 2.18 2.41 13.85
C SER A 40 2.46 1.79 12.47
N ARG A 41 2.68 0.48 12.39
CA ARG A 41 2.97 -0.25 11.14
C ARG A 41 1.75 -0.77 10.42
N GLN A 42 0.58 -0.78 11.07
CA GLN A 42 -0.68 -1.24 10.48
C GLN A 42 -1.45 -0.08 9.87
N LEU A 43 -2.20 -0.37 8.80
CA LEU A 43 -3.28 0.49 8.34
C LEU A 43 -4.58 -0.09 8.86
N PHE A 44 -5.35 0.72 9.57
CA PHE A 44 -6.62 0.29 10.13
C PHE A 44 -7.77 0.74 9.25
N TYR A 45 -8.67 -0.19 8.96
CA TYR A 45 -9.94 0.10 8.32
C TYR A 45 -11.07 -0.42 9.20
N TYR A 46 -11.71 0.48 9.93
CA TYR A 46 -12.84 0.15 10.80
C TYR A 46 -14.14 0.23 10.00
N MET A 47 -14.84 -0.90 9.91
CA MET A 47 -16.14 -0.99 9.26
C MET A 47 -17.25 -0.98 10.31
N HIS A 48 -18.24 -0.11 10.10
CA HIS A 48 -19.48 -0.22 10.86
C HIS A 48 -20.25 -1.47 10.43
N GLY A 49 -20.98 -2.07 11.37
CA GLY A 49 -21.76 -3.27 11.08
C GLY A 49 -22.80 -3.03 9.97
N ILE A 50 -23.09 -4.10 9.24
CA ILE A 50 -24.18 -4.13 8.27
C ILE A 50 -25.48 -4.24 9.06
N TYR A 51 -26.35 -3.23 8.99
CA TYR A 51 -27.61 -3.18 9.74
C TYR A 51 -28.81 -3.71 8.96
N THR A 52 -28.60 -4.07 7.68
CA THR A 52 -29.66 -4.60 6.82
C THR A 52 -29.43 -6.07 6.55
N TRP A 53 -30.47 -6.87 6.75
CA TRP A 53 -30.47 -8.27 6.33
C TRP A 53 -30.41 -8.33 4.80
N ALA A 54 -29.44 -9.07 4.26
CA ALA A 54 -29.41 -9.40 2.83
C ALA A 54 -30.13 -10.72 2.60
N ASP A 55 -31.04 -10.76 1.63
CA ASP A 55 -31.69 -11.99 1.22
C ASP A 55 -30.64 -12.95 0.64
N GLN A 56 -30.42 -14.07 1.33
CA GLN A 56 -29.42 -15.06 0.96
C GLN A 56 -29.82 -15.86 -0.29
N PHE A 57 -31.08 -15.77 -0.70
CA PHE A 57 -31.62 -16.49 -1.85
C PHE A 57 -31.80 -15.59 -3.08
N ALA A 58 -31.59 -14.30 -2.95
CA ALA A 58 -31.71 -13.34 -4.05
C ALA A 58 -30.60 -13.44 -5.08
N CYS A 59 -29.43 -13.94 -4.69
CA CYS A 59 -28.32 -14.21 -5.61
C CYS A 59 -28.51 -15.61 -6.20
N GLY A 60 -28.67 -15.71 -7.53
CA GLY A 60 -28.62 -17.00 -8.22
C GLY A 60 -27.31 -17.76 -7.94
N GLU A 61 -27.17 -18.94 -8.48
CA GLU A 61 -25.92 -19.71 -8.35
C GLU A 61 -24.75 -18.92 -8.96
N ILE A 62 -23.86 -18.43 -8.09
CA ILE A 62 -22.63 -17.76 -8.49
C ILE A 62 -21.48 -18.74 -8.32
N ASP A 63 -20.84 -19.10 -9.43
CA ASP A 63 -19.60 -19.89 -9.39
C ASP A 63 -18.42 -19.01 -8.95
N LEU A 64 -18.21 -18.94 -7.64
CA LEU A 64 -17.09 -18.19 -7.04
C LEU A 64 -15.74 -18.76 -7.47
N ASP A 65 -15.64 -20.06 -7.70
CA ASP A 65 -14.39 -20.71 -8.10
C ASP A 65 -13.96 -20.25 -9.50
N GLU A 66 -14.91 -20.13 -10.43
CA GLU A 66 -14.58 -19.62 -11.77
C GLU A 66 -14.22 -18.14 -11.74
N ILE A 67 -14.89 -17.33 -10.92
CA ILE A 67 -14.55 -15.92 -10.72
C ILE A 67 -13.12 -15.81 -10.19
N PHE A 68 -12.77 -16.54 -9.14
CA PHE A 68 -11.42 -16.49 -8.55
C PHE A 68 -10.36 -17.05 -9.50
N ARG A 69 -10.65 -18.10 -10.28
CA ARG A 69 -9.73 -18.60 -11.31
C ARG A 69 -9.50 -17.58 -12.40
N SER A 70 -10.53 -16.87 -12.85
CA SER A 70 -10.41 -15.83 -13.86
C SER A 70 -9.52 -14.67 -13.38
N ILE A 71 -9.78 -14.17 -12.17
CA ILE A 71 -8.97 -13.13 -11.53
C ILE A 71 -7.52 -13.62 -11.35
N GLY A 72 -7.34 -14.87 -10.92
CA GLY A 72 -6.01 -15.45 -10.71
C GLY A 72 -5.20 -15.56 -12.01
N ARG A 73 -5.83 -15.96 -13.12
CA ARG A 73 -5.19 -16.01 -14.45
C ARG A 73 -4.75 -14.62 -14.92
N ASP A 74 -5.64 -13.64 -14.83
CA ASP A 74 -5.32 -12.25 -15.18
C ASP A 74 -4.17 -11.69 -14.33
N TRP A 75 -4.22 -11.97 -13.03
CA TRP A 75 -3.18 -11.54 -12.09
C TRP A 75 -1.84 -12.21 -12.37
N GLN A 76 -1.83 -13.50 -12.71
CA GLN A 76 -0.60 -14.22 -13.07
C GLN A 76 0.07 -13.60 -14.29
N LEU A 77 -0.69 -13.27 -15.33
CA LEU A 77 -0.16 -12.60 -16.52
C LEU A 77 0.48 -11.24 -16.18
N LYS A 78 -0.18 -10.45 -15.33
CA LYS A 78 0.35 -9.17 -14.85
C LYS A 78 1.66 -9.34 -14.07
N LEU A 79 1.74 -10.35 -13.20
CA LEU A 79 2.95 -10.65 -12.45
C LEU A 79 4.10 -11.10 -13.34
N ASP A 80 3.84 -11.88 -14.37
CA ASP A 80 4.86 -12.33 -15.31
C ASP A 80 5.43 -11.15 -16.10
N ILE A 81 4.58 -10.21 -16.52
CA ILE A 81 5.01 -8.94 -17.11
C ILE A 81 5.93 -8.17 -16.15
N LEU A 82 5.54 -8.04 -14.86
CA LEU A 82 6.34 -7.31 -13.87
C LEU A 82 7.71 -7.93 -13.61
N LYS A 83 7.83 -9.25 -13.65
CA LYS A 83 9.12 -9.95 -13.46
C LYS A 83 10.13 -9.59 -14.52
N GLU A 84 9.68 -9.32 -15.73
CA GLU A 84 10.55 -8.98 -16.87
C GLU A 84 11.02 -7.52 -16.85
N HIS A 85 10.35 -6.64 -16.09
CA HIS A 85 10.53 -5.19 -16.20
C HIS A 85 11.41 -4.53 -15.14
N GLY A 86 11.99 -5.28 -14.21
CA GLY A 86 12.94 -4.74 -13.24
C GLY A 86 12.30 -3.81 -12.18
N ILE A 87 13.02 -2.76 -11.77
CA ILE A 87 12.63 -1.88 -10.66
C ILE A 87 11.85 -0.68 -11.20
N HIS A 88 10.70 -0.41 -10.58
CA HIS A 88 9.88 0.76 -10.87
C HIS A 88 9.98 1.79 -9.76
N THR A 89 10.14 3.05 -10.13
CA THR A 89 10.25 4.17 -9.18
C THR A 89 9.09 5.14 -9.41
N LEU A 90 8.29 5.37 -8.37
CA LEU A 90 7.24 6.37 -8.42
C LEU A 90 7.86 7.78 -8.45
N ARG A 91 7.42 8.60 -9.40
CA ARG A 91 7.72 10.02 -9.48
C ARG A 91 6.47 10.84 -9.23
N LEU A 92 6.61 11.86 -8.42
CA LEU A 92 5.57 12.86 -8.16
C LEU A 92 6.03 14.20 -8.77
N THR A 93 5.06 14.98 -9.28
CA THR A 93 5.35 16.37 -9.69
C THR A 93 5.69 17.23 -8.47
N ASP A 94 6.25 18.39 -8.68
CA ASP A 94 6.61 19.28 -7.56
C ASP A 94 5.35 19.83 -6.88
N GLU A 95 4.26 20.01 -7.60
CA GLU A 95 2.96 20.36 -7.05
C GLU A 95 2.41 19.25 -6.16
N GLN A 96 2.46 18.00 -6.64
CA GLN A 96 2.04 16.83 -5.85
C GLN A 96 2.87 16.67 -4.58
N LYS A 97 4.19 16.88 -4.66
CA LYS A 97 5.07 16.86 -3.47
C LYS A 97 4.71 17.96 -2.47
N LYS A 98 4.43 19.19 -2.94
CA LYS A 98 4.00 20.30 -2.08
C LYS A 98 2.68 19.99 -1.39
N GLU A 99 1.68 19.49 -2.13
CA GLU A 99 0.36 19.13 -1.60
C GLU A 99 0.49 18.00 -0.55
N PHE A 100 1.25 16.95 -0.87
CA PHE A 100 1.53 15.85 0.04
C PHE A 100 2.18 16.34 1.34
N ASN A 101 3.24 17.13 1.25
CA ASN A 101 3.95 17.64 2.41
C ASN A 101 3.08 18.60 3.25
N ALA A 102 2.27 19.45 2.62
CA ALA A 102 1.37 20.34 3.33
C ALA A 102 0.33 19.55 4.14
N LEU A 103 -0.27 18.51 3.55
CA LEU A 103 -1.25 17.67 4.23
C LEU A 103 -0.64 16.95 5.44
N PHE A 104 0.53 16.32 5.27
CA PHE A 104 1.16 15.55 6.34
C PHE A 104 1.77 16.44 7.42
N SER A 105 2.29 17.61 7.08
CA SER A 105 2.78 18.59 8.07
C SER A 105 1.64 19.10 8.95
N ASP A 106 0.49 19.46 8.35
CA ASP A 106 -0.71 19.88 9.10
C ASP A 106 -1.23 18.77 10.02
N LEU A 107 -1.33 17.55 9.49
CA LEU A 107 -1.79 16.40 10.26
C LEU A 107 -0.84 16.08 11.43
N PHE A 108 0.45 16.12 11.18
CA PHE A 108 1.48 15.85 12.18
C PHE A 108 1.45 16.89 13.32
N PHE A 109 1.34 18.18 12.98
CA PHE A 109 1.24 19.27 13.95
C PHE A 109 -0.01 19.16 14.81
N ARG A 110 -1.17 18.90 14.20
CA ARG A 110 -2.45 18.77 14.94
C ARG A 110 -2.47 17.54 15.84
N SER A 111 -1.86 16.45 15.42
CA SER A 111 -1.85 15.21 16.22
C SER A 111 -1.00 15.32 17.46
N ASP A 112 0.03 16.15 17.43
CA ASP A 112 0.90 16.40 18.57
C ASP A 112 0.12 16.99 19.77
N ILE A 113 -0.81 17.86 19.47
CA ILE A 113 -1.66 18.52 20.46
C ILE A 113 -2.70 17.57 21.04
N ALA A 114 -3.19 16.61 20.25
CA ALA A 114 -4.39 15.85 20.60
C ALA A 114 -4.13 14.39 21.07
N ASN A 115 -3.11 13.72 20.55
CA ASN A 115 -3.01 12.26 20.64
C ASN A 115 -1.63 11.69 21.02
N GLY A 116 -0.64 12.53 21.33
CA GLY A 116 0.67 12.08 21.81
C GLY A 116 1.60 11.45 20.78
N ASN A 117 2.68 10.81 21.28
CA ASN A 117 3.79 10.28 20.46
C ASN A 117 3.40 9.09 19.59
N GLU A 118 2.43 8.27 19.99
CA GLU A 118 1.98 7.09 19.25
C GLU A 118 1.41 7.48 17.89
N MET A 119 0.58 8.54 17.87
CA MET A 119 -0.01 9.03 16.63
C MET A 119 1.01 9.72 15.73
N ARG A 120 2.04 10.34 16.26
CA ARG A 120 3.16 10.88 15.44
C ARG A 120 3.85 9.75 14.67
N SER A 121 4.19 8.66 15.37
CA SER A 121 4.79 7.48 14.76
C SER A 121 3.89 6.86 13.71
N PHE A 122 2.58 6.81 13.97
CA PHE A 122 1.59 6.34 13.01
C PHE A 122 1.55 7.24 11.76
N ILE A 123 1.48 8.56 11.91
CA ILE A 123 1.41 9.50 10.78
C ILE A 123 2.65 9.43 9.89
N ALA A 124 3.84 9.35 10.49
CA ALA A 124 5.07 9.20 9.72
C ALA A 124 5.06 7.93 8.87
N ARG A 125 4.53 6.82 9.40
CA ARG A 125 4.38 5.58 8.65
C ARG A 125 3.20 5.59 7.69
N LEU A 126 2.11 6.28 8.03
CA LEU A 126 0.99 6.50 7.12
C LEU A 126 1.48 7.20 5.85
N ALA A 127 2.33 8.22 5.95
CA ALA A 127 2.91 8.90 4.80
C ALA A 127 3.66 7.92 3.88
N VAL A 128 4.49 7.03 4.46
CA VAL A 128 5.19 5.99 3.69
C VAL A 128 4.20 5.01 3.04
N ASN A 129 3.17 4.60 3.77
CA ASN A 129 2.16 3.67 3.24
C ASN A 129 1.31 4.31 2.14
N ILE A 130 0.98 5.58 2.24
CA ILE A 130 0.31 6.33 1.17
C ILE A 130 1.18 6.36 -0.09
N CYS A 131 2.49 6.60 0.01
CA CYS A 131 3.39 6.50 -1.14
C CYS A 131 3.41 5.07 -1.73
N ARG A 132 3.36 4.04 -0.90
CA ARG A 132 3.27 2.64 -1.37
C ARG A 132 1.96 2.36 -2.11
N ILE A 133 0.83 2.86 -1.60
CA ILE A 133 -0.46 2.75 -2.28
C ILE A 133 -0.42 3.49 -3.63
N MET A 134 0.13 4.71 -3.67
CA MET A 134 0.33 5.45 -4.92
C MET A 134 1.17 4.65 -5.92
N SER A 135 2.28 4.06 -5.47
CA SER A 135 3.13 3.23 -6.32
C SER A 135 2.39 2.00 -6.86
N THR A 136 1.59 1.35 -6.03
CA THR A 136 0.80 0.18 -6.43
C THR A 136 -0.26 0.57 -7.45
N ILE A 137 -1.00 1.66 -7.24
CA ILE A 137 -2.03 2.12 -8.17
C ILE A 137 -1.41 2.56 -9.49
N ALA A 138 -0.33 3.34 -9.46
CA ALA A 138 0.37 3.75 -10.67
C ALA A 138 0.86 2.53 -11.48
N MET A 139 1.38 1.50 -10.80
CA MET A 139 1.77 0.24 -11.42
C MET A 139 0.58 -0.49 -12.02
N LEU A 140 -0.53 -0.61 -11.31
CA LEU A 140 -1.73 -1.26 -11.81
C LEU A 140 -2.28 -0.57 -13.05
N ARG A 141 -2.25 0.77 -13.09
CA ARG A 141 -2.66 1.53 -14.29
C ARG A 141 -1.82 1.18 -15.51
N VAL A 142 -0.51 1.04 -15.33
CA VAL A 142 0.39 0.60 -16.41
C VAL A 142 0.01 -0.80 -16.92
N LEU A 143 -0.35 -1.71 -16.02
CA LEU A 143 -0.73 -3.08 -16.36
C LEU A 143 -2.16 -3.24 -16.91
N GLU A 144 -3.02 -2.24 -16.71
CA GLU A 144 -4.39 -2.20 -17.25
C GLU A 144 -4.47 -1.75 -18.70
N ILE A 145 -3.37 -1.23 -19.27
CA ILE A 145 -3.36 -0.84 -20.69
C ILE A 145 -3.71 -2.06 -21.54
N PRO A 146 -4.80 -2.03 -22.33
CA PRO A 146 -5.20 -3.15 -23.16
C PRO A 146 -4.04 -3.61 -24.06
N GLN A 147 -3.80 -4.89 -24.10
CA GLN A 147 -2.71 -5.52 -24.85
C GLN A 147 -3.20 -5.94 -26.25
N PRO A 148 -3.37 -5.07 -27.27
CA PRO A 148 -3.43 -5.52 -28.63
C PRO A 148 -2.04 -5.60 -29.26
N TYR A 149 -1.02 -5.12 -28.56
CA TYR A 149 0.33 -5.11 -29.07
C TYR A 149 1.18 -6.09 -28.26
N GLN A 150 1.73 -7.09 -28.94
CA GLN A 150 2.98 -7.69 -28.52
C GLN A 150 4.05 -6.61 -28.59
N LEU A 151 4.01 -5.69 -27.63
CA LEU A 151 5.04 -4.69 -27.45
C LEU A 151 6.32 -5.46 -27.17
N LYS A 152 7.32 -5.29 -28.01
CA LYS A 152 8.70 -5.62 -27.66
C LYS A 152 8.94 -4.97 -26.30
N SER A 153 9.62 -5.67 -25.43
CA SER A 153 9.85 -5.22 -24.04
C SER A 153 10.35 -3.76 -23.94
N SER A 154 11.00 -3.24 -24.98
CA SER A 154 11.46 -1.86 -25.12
C SER A 154 10.35 -0.81 -25.32
N ASP A 155 9.17 -1.19 -25.82
CA ASP A 155 8.18 -0.21 -26.29
C ASP A 155 7.06 0.05 -25.28
N ARG A 156 6.91 -0.81 -24.26
CA ARG A 156 5.82 -0.73 -23.29
C ARG A 156 5.95 0.42 -22.29
N TYR A 157 7.16 0.85 -22.10
CA TYR A 157 7.52 1.89 -21.13
C TYR A 157 8.49 2.86 -21.76
N ALA A 158 8.26 3.18 -23.05
CA ALA A 158 8.99 4.29 -23.62
C ALA A 158 8.83 5.47 -22.65
N PRO A 159 9.91 6.02 -22.10
CA PRO A 159 9.84 7.23 -21.33
C PRO A 159 9.12 8.25 -22.21
N VAL A 160 8.35 9.13 -21.59
CA VAL A 160 7.79 10.29 -22.28
C VAL A 160 8.90 10.79 -23.23
N PRO A 161 8.64 10.94 -24.54
CA PRO A 161 9.66 11.03 -25.59
C PRO A 161 10.78 12.07 -25.39
N ASP A 162 10.62 12.97 -24.42
CA ASP A 162 11.52 14.10 -24.17
C ASP A 162 12.41 13.97 -22.92
N LYS A 163 12.44 12.82 -22.24
CA LYS A 163 13.34 12.64 -21.10
C LYS A 163 14.38 11.56 -21.39
N GLU A 164 15.64 11.97 -21.40
CA GLU A 164 16.77 11.05 -21.41
C GLU A 164 16.67 10.09 -20.22
N ILE A 165 16.79 8.79 -20.47
CA ILE A 165 16.83 7.78 -19.43
C ILE A 165 18.15 7.97 -18.67
N PRO A 166 18.13 8.20 -17.35
CA PRO A 166 19.36 8.34 -16.59
C PRO A 166 20.27 7.12 -16.78
N ALA A 167 21.56 7.35 -16.95
CA ALA A 167 22.54 6.29 -17.19
C ALA A 167 22.51 5.20 -16.11
N ASP A 168 22.21 5.56 -14.87
CA ASP A 168 22.06 4.63 -13.73
C ASP A 168 20.87 3.67 -13.88
N ASN A 169 19.94 3.94 -14.80
CA ASN A 169 18.79 3.11 -15.08
C ASN A 169 19.03 2.10 -16.21
N VAL A 170 20.22 2.11 -16.82
CA VAL A 170 20.59 1.22 -17.92
C VAL A 170 21.78 0.39 -17.50
N LYS A 171 21.68 -0.93 -17.64
CA LYS A 171 22.78 -1.88 -17.45
C LYS A 171 22.85 -2.80 -18.66
N ASP A 172 24.03 -2.88 -19.28
CA ASP A 172 24.27 -3.72 -20.46
C ASP A 172 23.28 -3.44 -21.60
N GLY A 173 22.87 -2.16 -21.77
CA GLY A 173 21.87 -1.73 -22.76
C GLY A 173 20.42 -2.08 -22.41
N ILE A 174 20.17 -2.68 -21.26
CA ILE A 174 18.83 -3.04 -20.76
C ILE A 174 18.39 -2.02 -19.72
N ILE A 175 17.18 -1.47 -19.88
CA ILE A 175 16.59 -0.58 -18.88
C ILE A 175 16.21 -1.43 -17.67
N THR A 176 16.87 -1.17 -16.53
CA THR A 176 16.64 -1.90 -15.29
C THR A 176 15.77 -1.15 -14.29
N ARG A 177 15.53 0.14 -14.56
CA ARG A 177 14.66 1.00 -13.74
C ARG A 177 13.74 1.83 -14.62
N TRP A 178 12.50 1.93 -14.18
CA TRP A 178 11.45 2.67 -14.87
C TRP A 178 10.86 3.73 -13.96
N ASP A 179 10.71 4.95 -14.46
CA ASP A 179 10.00 5.99 -13.75
C ASP A 179 8.52 5.92 -14.12
N ILE A 180 7.67 5.79 -13.10
CA ILE A 180 6.21 5.77 -13.24
C ILE A 180 5.66 7.01 -12.56
N THR A 181 4.78 7.73 -13.26
CA THR A 181 4.06 8.87 -12.69
C THR A 181 2.64 8.47 -12.33
N ILE A 182 2.16 8.96 -11.20
CA ILE A 182 0.76 8.82 -10.84
C ILE A 182 -0.07 9.93 -11.50
N THR A 183 -1.27 9.59 -11.97
CA THR A 183 -2.18 10.61 -12.51
C THR A 183 -2.65 11.57 -11.42
N PRO A 184 -3.04 12.82 -11.77
CA PRO A 184 -3.58 13.76 -10.78
C PRO A 184 -4.83 13.22 -10.07
N GLU A 185 -5.67 12.48 -10.77
CA GLU A 185 -6.91 11.88 -10.25
C GLU A 185 -6.59 10.79 -9.21
N ASP A 186 -5.71 9.84 -9.55
CA ASP A 186 -5.29 8.77 -8.66
C ASP A 186 -4.53 9.34 -7.45
N PHE A 187 -3.69 10.35 -7.65
CA PHE A 187 -3.01 11.05 -6.56
C PHE A 187 -4.00 11.63 -5.55
N LYS A 188 -5.00 12.38 -6.01
CA LYS A 188 -6.05 12.94 -5.15
C LYS A 188 -6.90 11.88 -4.48
N ALA A 189 -7.26 10.82 -5.19
CA ALA A 189 -8.01 9.70 -4.63
C ALA A 189 -7.24 9.04 -3.47
N VAL A 190 -5.94 8.79 -3.66
CA VAL A 190 -5.10 8.18 -2.60
C VAL A 190 -4.89 9.15 -1.44
N LEU A 191 -4.65 10.44 -1.69
CA LEU A 191 -4.59 11.43 -0.60
C LEU A 191 -5.89 11.51 0.17
N GLY A 192 -7.03 11.33 -0.50
CA GLY A 192 -8.34 11.26 0.14
C GLY A 192 -8.47 10.17 1.19
N LEU A 193 -7.66 9.10 1.12
CA LEU A 193 -7.63 8.02 2.12
C LEU A 193 -6.96 8.42 3.44
N VAL A 194 -6.14 9.47 3.46
CA VAL A 194 -5.36 9.86 4.64
C VAL A 194 -6.27 10.16 5.84
N LYS A 195 -7.29 11.00 5.65
CA LYS A 195 -8.22 11.38 6.74
C LYS A 195 -9.03 10.20 7.29
N PRO A 196 -9.69 9.37 6.47
CA PRO A 196 -10.34 8.15 6.94
C PRO A 196 -9.41 7.22 7.71
N LEU A 197 -8.24 6.91 7.16
CA LEU A 197 -7.27 6.01 7.80
C LEU A 197 -6.76 6.56 9.13
N TYR A 198 -6.51 7.87 9.21
CA TYR A 198 -6.17 8.53 10.46
C TYR A 198 -7.28 8.41 11.50
N ARG A 199 -8.55 8.68 11.12
CA ARG A 199 -9.70 8.54 12.01
C ARG A 199 -9.87 7.10 12.52
N HIS A 200 -9.72 6.13 11.62
CA HIS A 200 -9.80 4.72 11.99
C HIS A 200 -8.70 4.33 12.97
N ALA A 201 -7.47 4.80 12.74
CA ALA A 201 -6.35 4.55 13.67
C ALA A 201 -6.60 5.20 15.04
N THR A 202 -7.09 6.44 15.08
CA THR A 202 -7.46 7.12 16.33
C THR A 202 -8.54 6.35 17.07
N HIS A 203 -9.54 5.85 16.35
CA HIS A 203 -10.59 5.02 16.92
C HIS A 203 -10.05 3.71 17.50
N ILE A 204 -9.18 3.02 16.76
CA ILE A 204 -8.54 1.80 17.28
C ILE A 204 -7.64 2.11 18.47
N LEU A 205 -6.89 3.21 18.45
CA LEU A 205 -6.05 3.61 19.57
C LEU A 205 -6.86 3.77 20.88
N SER A 206 -8.10 4.27 20.80
CA SER A 206 -8.96 4.41 21.98
C SER A 206 -9.37 3.10 22.63
N PHE A 207 -9.23 1.96 21.95
CA PHE A 207 -9.45 0.62 22.52
C PHE A 207 -8.19 -0.02 23.11
N LEU A 208 -7.02 0.50 22.77
CA LEU A 208 -5.77 -0.05 23.28
C LEU A 208 -5.54 0.43 24.72
N PRO A 209 -4.87 -0.37 25.55
CA PRO A 209 -4.47 0.08 26.87
C PRO A 209 -3.63 1.34 26.76
N SER A 210 -3.97 2.38 27.52
CA SER A 210 -3.07 3.51 27.72
C SER A 210 -1.81 3.00 28.41
N SER A 211 -0.64 3.44 27.96
CA SER A 211 0.58 3.24 28.73
C SER A 211 0.42 4.03 30.03
N GLU A 212 0.04 3.35 31.10
CA GLU A 212 0.25 3.91 32.45
C GLU A 212 1.76 3.96 32.64
N ILE A 213 2.32 5.15 32.48
CA ILE A 213 3.67 5.42 32.95
C ILE A 213 3.56 5.38 34.48
N PRO A 214 4.22 4.40 35.18
CA PRO A 214 4.25 4.38 36.62
C PRO A 214 5.00 5.59 37.20
#